data_2f54f8a013b8528f2d7388b2e4a41b8a
#
_entry.id   2f54f8a013b8528f2d7388b2e4a41b8a
#
_cell.length_a   1.000
_cell.length_b   1.000
_cell.length_c   1.000
_cell.angle_alpha   90.00
_cell.angle_beta   90.00
_cell.angle_gamma   90.00
#
_symmetry.space_group_name_H-M   'P 1'
#
loop_
_entity.id
_entity.type
_entity.pdbx_description
1 polymer ?
#
loop_
_entity_poly.entity_id
_entity_poly.type
_entity_poly.pdbx_seq_one_letter_code
_entity_poly.pdbx_strand_id
1 'polypeptide(L)'
;VNCIHPTPDEPDFLTAEMLHIDASACVDCGACVAACPVDAIKPDSVLKEEQLPFLRINSEFYPREIPRASLAPVIQAPPVRESGRGLKVAIVGSGPAAMYAADELLTQPNVRVSMFERLPAPYGLVRAGVAPDHQQTKRVTKLFDTMAAQPNFEFYLNVEVGKDVTHDELLAHHHAVIYSVGASSDRRLDIPGIELPGNATATQVVAWINAHPDYSDFRVDLDHERAVVIGNGNVALDVARVLTGSIDRLARTDISDTALTALRSSKLREVVIVGRRGPEYSAFTLPELLGLVGLPDMTVVIDDETAKLVDEALQTHLEPLTRQKLEVLSTCPREAREPGGKTIRFAYNRTPVEVLGEGRVTGIEFEHGEDVDTIDAGLVLTSIGYRGVPMPGVPFDNQRAVIPNEQGRVMDLATGRAYRATYVAGWIKRGPTGFIGTNKSCSQQTVTSLVEDYNNGLLDDPSQRLSGLSKLIQRRQPTIVDHDGWLAIDRAEIARGKGEGRPRDKFVSVPEMLSVAANAPQPPLWRKAIRGSALEDLLR
;
A
#
# COMPACT_ATOMS: atom_id res chain seq x y z
N VAL A 1 -8.04 20.40 -18.48
CA VAL A 1 -7.54 19.82 -19.75
C VAL A 1 -7.35 18.34 -19.54
N ASN A 2 -7.77 17.51 -20.52
CA ASN A 2 -7.62 16.06 -20.46
C ASN A 2 -6.27 15.65 -21.06
N CYS A 3 -5.21 15.79 -20.29
CA CYS A 3 -3.84 15.53 -20.72
C CYS A 3 -3.09 14.50 -19.85
N ILE A 4 -3.78 13.81 -18.91
CA ILE A 4 -3.18 12.78 -18.08
C ILE A 4 -4.01 11.51 -18.22
N HIS A 5 -3.39 10.41 -18.67
CA HIS A 5 -4.04 9.14 -18.95
C HIS A 5 -3.25 7.95 -18.41
N PRO A 6 -3.88 6.79 -18.20
CA PRO A 6 -5.33 6.60 -18.33
C PRO A 6 -6.11 7.35 -17.26
N THR A 7 -7.34 7.78 -17.58
CA THR A 7 -8.29 8.37 -16.63
C THR A 7 -9.11 7.27 -15.93
N PRO A 8 -9.76 7.55 -14.78
CA PRO A 8 -10.50 6.54 -14.01
C PRO A 8 -11.62 5.81 -14.76
N ASP A 9 -12.14 6.38 -15.84
CA ASP A 9 -13.16 5.81 -16.73
C ASP A 9 -12.55 4.97 -17.87
N GLU A 10 -11.24 5.02 -18.07
CA GLU A 10 -10.54 4.19 -19.05
C GLU A 10 -10.24 2.79 -18.50
N PRO A 11 -10.38 1.72 -19.33
CA PRO A 11 -10.27 0.34 -18.86
C PRO A 11 -8.90 0.01 -18.26
N ASP A 12 -7.83 0.64 -18.72
CA ASP A 12 -6.46 0.37 -18.31
C ASP A 12 -6.06 1.09 -17.01
N PHE A 13 -6.91 1.96 -16.45
CA PHE A 13 -6.58 2.73 -15.25
C PHE A 13 -6.21 1.87 -14.04
N LEU A 14 -6.91 0.75 -13.82
CA LEU A 14 -6.67 -0.12 -12.68
C LEU A 14 -5.40 -0.95 -12.79
N THR A 15 -4.90 -1.15 -14.00
CA THR A 15 -3.70 -1.93 -14.32
C THR A 15 -2.50 -1.06 -14.72
N ALA A 16 -2.72 0.25 -14.87
CA ALA A 16 -1.67 1.18 -15.23
C ALA A 16 -0.51 1.16 -14.22
N GLU A 17 0.71 1.12 -14.73
CA GLU A 17 1.92 1.21 -13.89
C GLU A 17 2.20 2.65 -13.47
N MET A 18 1.84 3.61 -14.30
CA MET A 18 1.91 5.05 -14.05
C MET A 18 0.86 5.80 -14.88
N LEU A 19 0.63 7.05 -14.55
CA LEU A 19 -0.13 7.96 -15.42
C LEU A 19 0.83 8.73 -16.32
N HIS A 20 0.41 8.97 -17.54
CA HIS A 20 1.23 9.62 -18.57
C HIS A 20 0.69 11.01 -18.90
N ILE A 21 1.58 11.96 -19.15
CA ILE A 21 1.21 13.34 -19.53
C ILE A 21 1.37 13.50 -21.04
N ASP A 22 0.29 13.82 -21.73
CA ASP A 22 0.31 14.17 -23.15
C ASP A 22 0.84 15.60 -23.32
N ALA A 23 2.08 15.71 -23.75
CA ALA A 23 2.72 17.00 -23.98
C ALA A 23 2.01 17.82 -25.07
N SER A 24 1.31 17.18 -26.01
CA SER A 24 0.57 17.88 -27.08
C SER A 24 -0.75 18.49 -26.60
N ALA A 25 -1.37 17.89 -25.58
CA ALA A 25 -2.60 18.37 -24.97
C ALA A 25 -2.35 19.21 -23.70
N CYS A 26 -1.17 19.12 -23.11
CA CYS A 26 -0.78 19.87 -21.92
C CYS A 26 -0.63 21.37 -22.26
N VAL A 27 -1.19 22.22 -21.43
CA VAL A 27 -1.13 23.69 -21.56
C VAL A 27 -0.28 24.35 -20.46
N ASP A 28 0.55 23.58 -19.78
CA ASP A 28 1.47 24.01 -18.71
C ASP A 28 0.83 24.83 -17.59
N CYS A 29 -0.44 24.57 -17.28
CA CYS A 29 -1.17 25.33 -16.25
C CYS A 29 -0.73 25.01 -14.81
N GLY A 30 0.07 23.96 -14.58
CA GLY A 30 0.58 23.55 -13.27
C GLY A 30 -0.45 22.98 -12.27
N ALA A 31 -1.73 22.87 -12.64
CA ALA A 31 -2.78 22.40 -11.75
C ALA A 31 -2.54 20.96 -11.24
N CYS A 32 -2.00 20.09 -12.08
CA CYS A 32 -1.65 18.71 -11.72
C CYS A 32 -0.48 18.64 -10.72
N VAL A 33 0.48 19.57 -10.79
CA VAL A 33 1.60 19.65 -9.85
C VAL A 33 1.08 19.92 -8.44
N ALA A 34 0.21 20.92 -8.30
CA ALA A 34 -0.41 21.26 -7.01
C ALA A 34 -1.35 20.16 -6.49
N ALA A 35 -2.01 19.43 -7.40
CA ALA A 35 -2.94 18.36 -7.05
C ALA A 35 -2.23 17.03 -6.69
N CYS A 36 -0.96 16.84 -7.05
CA CYS A 36 -0.22 15.62 -6.78
C CYS A 36 0.26 15.55 -5.32
N PRO A 37 -0.29 14.67 -4.48
CA PRO A 37 0.04 14.65 -3.05
C PRO A 37 1.44 14.08 -2.76
N VAL A 38 2.07 13.47 -3.77
CA VAL A 38 3.37 12.77 -3.66
C VAL A 38 4.49 13.45 -4.44
N ASP A 39 4.24 14.66 -4.99
CA ASP A 39 5.23 15.44 -5.77
C ASP A 39 5.83 14.66 -6.97
N ALA A 40 5.02 13.80 -7.59
CA ALA A 40 5.44 13.00 -8.74
C ALA A 40 5.38 13.75 -10.08
N ILE A 41 4.66 14.88 -10.14
CA ILE A 41 4.50 15.67 -11.36
C ILE A 41 5.35 16.93 -11.24
N LYS A 42 6.21 17.15 -12.24
CA LYS A 42 7.12 18.30 -12.30
C LYS A 42 7.19 18.88 -13.71
N PRO A 43 7.43 20.17 -13.84
CA PRO A 43 7.83 20.74 -15.14
C PRO A 43 9.11 20.09 -15.67
N ASP A 44 9.23 19.94 -16.98
CA ASP A 44 10.41 19.37 -17.63
C ASP A 44 11.70 20.12 -17.29
N SER A 45 11.60 21.45 -17.16
CA SER A 45 12.73 22.34 -16.85
C SER A 45 13.39 22.14 -15.48
N VAL A 46 12.74 21.39 -14.56
CA VAL A 46 13.27 21.10 -13.21
C VAL A 46 13.55 19.62 -12.99
N LEU A 47 13.44 18.80 -14.03
CA LEU A 47 13.74 17.38 -13.95
C LEU A 47 15.25 17.18 -13.74
N LYS A 48 15.57 16.22 -12.88
CA LYS A 48 16.95 15.75 -12.69
C LYS A 48 17.32 14.74 -13.77
N GLU A 49 18.60 14.46 -13.90
CA GLU A 49 19.12 13.53 -14.91
C GLU A 49 18.45 12.16 -14.84
N GLU A 50 18.29 11.62 -13.65
CA GLU A 50 17.60 10.34 -13.42
C GLU A 50 16.10 10.35 -13.81
N GLN A 51 15.51 11.54 -13.98
CA GLN A 51 14.10 11.72 -14.34
C GLN A 51 13.88 11.99 -15.84
N LEU A 52 14.91 12.33 -16.60
CA LEU A 52 14.81 12.62 -18.03
C LEU A 52 14.20 11.48 -18.86
N PRO A 53 14.42 10.18 -18.56
CA PRO A 53 13.78 9.08 -19.29
C PRO A 53 12.24 9.17 -19.31
N PHE A 54 11.62 9.79 -18.30
CA PHE A 54 10.16 9.96 -18.24
C PHE A 54 9.59 10.88 -19.32
N LEU A 55 10.39 11.76 -19.91
CA LEU A 55 9.95 12.58 -21.06
C LEU A 55 9.65 11.67 -22.26
N ARG A 56 10.53 10.71 -22.57
CA ARG A 56 10.33 9.74 -23.65
C ARG A 56 9.15 8.81 -23.34
N ILE A 57 9.10 8.27 -22.11
CA ILE A 57 8.04 7.37 -21.66
C ILE A 57 6.66 8.02 -21.82
N ASN A 58 6.51 9.28 -21.41
CA ASN A 58 5.27 10.03 -21.58
C ASN A 58 4.91 10.21 -23.06
N SER A 59 5.87 10.57 -23.91
CA SER A 59 5.62 10.83 -25.33
C SER A 59 5.28 9.55 -26.13
N GLU A 60 5.88 8.41 -25.78
CA GLU A 60 5.66 7.13 -26.46
C GLU A 60 4.34 6.48 -26.09
N PHE A 61 3.73 6.84 -24.95
CA PHE A 61 2.43 6.30 -24.52
C PHE A 61 1.28 6.74 -25.43
N TYR A 62 1.39 7.93 -26.05
CA TYR A 62 0.30 8.52 -26.83
C TYR A 62 0.44 8.21 -28.33
N PRO A 63 -0.32 7.25 -28.89
CA PRO A 63 -0.40 7.09 -30.34
C PRO A 63 -1.04 8.35 -30.97
N ARG A 64 -0.49 8.81 -32.08
CA ARG A 64 -0.77 10.11 -32.73
C ARG A 64 -2.21 10.34 -33.20
N GLU A 65 -3.11 9.35 -33.13
CA GLU A 65 -4.38 9.34 -33.88
C GLU A 65 -5.65 9.13 -33.04
N ILE A 66 -5.60 9.12 -31.72
CA ILE A 66 -6.82 8.92 -30.92
C ILE A 66 -7.40 10.30 -30.55
N PRO A 67 -8.58 10.69 -31.10
CA PRO A 67 -9.26 11.91 -30.65
C PRO A 67 -9.65 11.77 -29.17
N ARG A 68 -9.21 12.70 -28.33
CA ARG A 68 -9.56 12.76 -26.92
C ARG A 68 -10.47 13.93 -26.63
N ALA A 69 -11.36 13.77 -25.66
CA ALA A 69 -12.14 14.88 -25.15
C ALA A 69 -11.20 15.93 -24.56
N SER A 70 -11.45 17.22 -24.84
CA SER A 70 -10.63 18.33 -24.35
C SER A 70 -10.70 18.52 -22.83
N LEU A 71 -11.71 17.97 -22.18
CA LEU A 71 -11.92 18.02 -20.74
C LEU A 71 -12.10 16.60 -20.20
N ALA A 72 -11.42 16.29 -19.10
CA ALA A 72 -11.63 15.04 -18.38
C ALA A 72 -13.04 15.04 -17.76
N PRO A 73 -13.73 13.87 -17.72
CA PRO A 73 -15.02 13.77 -17.06
C PRO A 73 -14.87 14.05 -15.57
N VAL A 74 -15.84 14.79 -15.02
CA VAL A 74 -15.93 15.02 -13.57
C VAL A 74 -16.80 13.92 -12.99
N ILE A 75 -16.17 12.94 -12.32
CA ILE A 75 -16.87 11.87 -11.62
C ILE A 75 -17.06 12.33 -10.18
N GLN A 76 -18.31 12.48 -9.75
CA GLN A 76 -18.66 12.82 -8.37
C GLN A 76 -19.76 11.89 -7.89
N ALA A 77 -19.72 11.51 -6.60
CA ALA A 77 -20.84 10.83 -5.99
C ALA A 77 -22.10 11.73 -6.02
N PRO A 78 -23.30 11.16 -6.20
CA PRO A 78 -24.50 11.95 -6.16
C PRO A 78 -24.64 12.64 -4.79
N PRO A 79 -25.28 13.81 -4.71
CA PRO A 79 -25.48 14.48 -3.42
C PRO A 79 -26.33 13.61 -2.48
N VAL A 80 -25.94 13.57 -1.22
CA VAL A 80 -26.68 12.89 -0.17
C VAL A 80 -28.01 13.63 0.05
N ARG A 81 -29.14 12.91 0.01
CA ARG A 81 -30.46 13.50 0.27
C ARG A 81 -30.49 14.14 1.66
N GLU A 82 -31.14 15.30 1.76
CA GLU A 82 -31.39 15.93 3.05
C GLU A 82 -32.38 15.05 3.84
N SER A 83 -31.88 14.36 4.85
CA SER A 83 -32.65 13.68 5.85
C SER A 83 -32.36 14.32 7.22
N GLY A 84 -33.36 14.47 8.06
CA GLY A 84 -33.19 15.16 9.36
C GLY A 84 -32.18 14.50 10.32
N ARG A 85 -31.63 13.31 9.98
CA ARG A 85 -30.69 12.54 10.82
C ARG A 85 -29.29 12.44 10.27
N GLY A 86 -29.05 12.83 9.00
CA GLY A 86 -27.78 12.71 8.31
C GLY A 86 -27.33 11.25 8.08
N LEU A 87 -26.39 11.05 7.15
CA LEU A 87 -25.80 9.75 6.83
C LEU A 87 -24.64 9.43 7.79
N LYS A 88 -24.66 8.27 8.42
CA LYS A 88 -23.61 7.77 9.32
C LYS A 88 -22.98 6.52 8.71
N VAL A 89 -21.66 6.53 8.51
CA VAL A 89 -20.94 5.43 7.88
C VAL A 89 -19.78 4.98 8.78
N ALA A 90 -19.70 3.69 9.03
CA ALA A 90 -18.51 3.07 9.63
C ALA A 90 -17.53 2.66 8.52
N ILE A 91 -16.24 2.91 8.70
CA ILE A 91 -15.17 2.43 7.82
C ILE A 91 -14.23 1.56 8.65
N VAL A 92 -14.02 0.32 8.22
CA VAL A 92 -13.13 -0.65 8.87
C VAL A 92 -11.81 -0.73 8.10
N GLY A 93 -10.70 -0.42 8.78
CA GLY A 93 -9.39 -0.14 8.22
C GLY A 93 -9.14 1.36 8.09
N SER A 94 -7.86 1.75 8.04
CA SER A 94 -7.42 3.14 7.96
C SER A 94 -6.37 3.38 6.87
N GLY A 95 -6.21 2.42 5.95
CA GLY A 95 -5.31 2.54 4.80
C GLY A 95 -5.82 3.52 3.72
N PRO A 96 -5.10 3.67 2.59
CA PRO A 96 -5.45 4.63 1.54
C PRO A 96 -6.89 4.53 1.05
N ALA A 97 -7.40 3.31 0.83
CA ALA A 97 -8.79 3.12 0.39
C ALA A 97 -9.80 3.63 1.41
N ALA A 98 -9.55 3.40 2.70
CA ALA A 98 -10.39 3.90 3.79
C ALA A 98 -10.38 5.43 3.84
N MET A 99 -9.19 6.04 3.74
CA MET A 99 -9.04 7.49 3.77
C MET A 99 -9.71 8.17 2.58
N TYR A 100 -9.56 7.63 1.36
CA TYR A 100 -10.26 8.16 0.18
C TYR A 100 -11.78 7.94 0.23
N ALA A 101 -12.26 6.84 0.83
CA ALA A 101 -13.69 6.66 1.05
C ALA A 101 -14.24 7.69 2.05
N ALA A 102 -13.47 7.97 3.11
CA ALA A 102 -13.81 9.03 4.06
C ALA A 102 -13.81 10.42 3.41
N ASP A 103 -12.80 10.72 2.58
CA ASP A 103 -12.72 11.99 1.84
C ASP A 103 -13.97 12.22 0.98
N GLU A 104 -14.32 11.24 0.17
CA GLU A 104 -15.50 11.31 -0.72
C GLU A 104 -16.80 11.51 0.07
N LEU A 105 -16.97 10.79 1.17
CA LEU A 105 -18.12 10.94 2.06
C LEU A 105 -18.18 12.32 2.73
N LEU A 106 -17.05 12.84 3.18
CA LEU A 106 -16.96 14.10 3.93
C LEU A 106 -17.09 15.34 3.04
N THR A 107 -17.02 15.21 1.71
CA THR A 107 -17.40 16.28 0.78
C THR A 107 -18.91 16.57 0.83
N GLN A 108 -19.71 15.63 1.34
CA GLN A 108 -21.16 15.73 1.41
C GLN A 108 -21.61 16.37 2.72
N PRO A 109 -22.64 17.25 2.70
CA PRO A 109 -23.20 17.81 3.92
C PRO A 109 -23.89 16.73 4.76
N ASN A 110 -23.88 16.91 6.08
CA ASN A 110 -24.58 16.02 7.02
C ASN A 110 -24.15 14.54 6.98
N VAL A 111 -22.92 14.25 6.56
CA VAL A 111 -22.32 12.92 6.64
C VAL A 111 -21.38 12.84 7.83
N ARG A 112 -21.41 11.73 8.56
CA ARG A 112 -20.46 11.40 9.64
C ARG A 112 -19.75 10.10 9.34
N VAL A 113 -18.45 10.07 9.59
CA VAL A 113 -17.59 8.92 9.38
C VAL A 113 -16.96 8.50 10.70
N SER A 114 -17.14 7.24 11.07
CA SER A 114 -16.41 6.57 12.18
C SER A 114 -15.44 5.57 11.58
N MET A 115 -14.14 5.76 11.78
CA MET A 115 -13.09 4.90 11.21
C MET A 115 -12.44 4.04 12.29
N PHE A 116 -12.41 2.72 12.05
CA PHE A 116 -11.93 1.70 12.99
C PHE A 116 -10.62 1.11 12.48
N GLU A 117 -9.60 1.09 13.33
CA GLU A 117 -8.29 0.52 13.02
C GLU A 117 -7.79 -0.28 14.23
N ARG A 118 -7.31 -1.51 13.99
CA ARG A 118 -6.79 -2.39 15.04
C ARG A 118 -5.46 -1.92 15.66
N LEU A 119 -4.68 -1.12 14.92
CA LEU A 119 -3.44 -0.53 15.41
C LEU A 119 -3.68 0.85 16.04
N PRO A 120 -2.84 1.27 16.99
CA PRO A 120 -2.90 2.63 17.56
C PRO A 120 -2.52 3.73 16.57
N ALA A 121 -1.95 3.39 15.41
CA ALA A 121 -1.51 4.32 14.37
C ALA A 121 -2.23 4.03 13.05
N PRO A 122 -2.77 5.05 12.34
CA PRO A 122 -3.50 4.89 11.09
C PRO A 122 -2.59 4.78 9.86
N TYR A 123 -3.23 4.78 8.68
CA TYR A 123 -2.68 4.90 7.32
C TYR A 123 -2.13 3.61 6.73
N GLY A 124 -2.27 2.46 7.42
CA GLY A 124 -1.99 1.13 6.90
C GLY A 124 -0.62 1.04 6.20
N LEU A 125 -0.60 0.50 4.98
CA LEU A 125 0.65 0.28 4.24
C LEU A 125 1.36 1.57 3.81
N VAL A 126 0.73 2.74 3.79
CA VAL A 126 1.47 4.00 3.55
C VAL A 126 2.48 4.24 4.68
N ARG A 127 2.07 3.95 5.93
CA ARG A 127 2.95 4.02 7.08
C ARG A 127 3.87 2.83 7.21
N ALA A 128 3.32 1.62 7.08
CA ALA A 128 3.97 0.37 7.48
C ALA A 128 4.35 -0.57 6.32
N GLY A 129 4.19 -0.15 5.06
CA GLY A 129 4.45 -0.97 3.88
C GLY A 129 5.25 -0.27 2.79
N VAL A 130 5.05 1.02 2.55
CA VAL A 130 5.87 1.80 1.61
C VAL A 130 7.32 1.82 2.12
N ALA A 131 8.27 1.51 1.24
CA ALA A 131 9.68 1.43 1.58
C ALA A 131 10.19 2.72 2.28
N PRO A 132 11.11 2.60 3.27
CA PRO A 132 11.55 3.76 4.07
C PRO A 132 12.20 4.86 3.23
N ASP A 133 12.82 4.53 2.11
CA ASP A 133 13.44 5.49 1.20
C ASP A 133 12.47 6.15 0.20
N HIS A 134 11.21 5.71 0.16
CA HIS A 134 10.14 6.34 -0.63
C HIS A 134 9.40 7.44 0.16
N GLN A 135 10.13 8.38 0.75
CA GLN A 135 9.58 9.44 1.59
C GLN A 135 8.59 10.35 0.85
N GLN A 136 8.77 10.56 -0.45
CA GLN A 136 7.83 11.36 -1.26
C GLN A 136 6.44 10.70 -1.31
N THR A 137 6.40 9.40 -1.56
CA THR A 137 5.16 8.61 -1.57
C THR A 137 4.44 8.68 -0.22
N LYS A 138 5.19 8.67 0.90
CA LYS A 138 4.62 8.79 2.25
C LYS A 138 4.01 10.17 2.54
N ARG A 139 4.32 11.21 1.76
CA ARG A 139 3.72 12.56 1.93
C ARG A 139 2.20 12.58 1.76
N VAL A 140 1.61 11.59 1.12
CA VAL A 140 0.14 11.45 1.03
C VAL A 140 -0.52 11.46 2.42
N THR A 141 0.19 11.07 3.48
CA THR A 141 -0.33 11.13 4.86
C THR A 141 -0.73 12.54 5.28
N LYS A 142 -0.09 13.61 4.75
CA LYS A 142 -0.51 15.00 5.01
C LYS A 142 -1.92 15.29 4.50
N LEU A 143 -2.28 14.72 3.34
CA LEU A 143 -3.66 14.81 2.84
C LEU A 143 -4.61 14.04 3.77
N PHE A 144 -4.21 12.86 4.22
CA PHE A 144 -5.01 12.05 5.16
C PHE A 144 -5.19 12.75 6.52
N ASP A 145 -4.17 13.45 7.02
CA ASP A 145 -4.27 14.26 8.24
C ASP A 145 -5.32 15.39 8.08
N THR A 146 -5.38 16.01 6.89
CA THR A 146 -6.39 17.04 6.59
C THR A 146 -7.81 16.45 6.60
N MET A 147 -8.00 15.25 6.05
CA MET A 147 -9.29 14.55 6.07
C MET A 147 -9.68 14.20 7.52
N ALA A 148 -8.75 13.65 8.29
CA ALA A 148 -8.98 13.24 9.68
C ALA A 148 -9.20 14.43 10.64
N ALA A 149 -8.80 15.64 10.26
CA ALA A 149 -9.02 16.85 11.05
C ALA A 149 -10.46 17.40 10.93
N GLN A 150 -11.28 16.89 10.01
CA GLN A 150 -12.65 17.36 9.81
C GLN A 150 -13.56 17.04 11.00
N PRO A 151 -14.52 17.93 11.35
CA PRO A 151 -15.34 17.78 12.56
C PRO A 151 -16.29 16.57 12.51
N ASN A 152 -16.64 16.11 11.32
CA ASN A 152 -17.53 14.97 11.09
C ASN A 152 -16.79 13.63 10.95
N PHE A 153 -15.49 13.60 11.23
CA PHE A 153 -14.64 12.42 11.21
C PHE A 153 -14.22 12.03 12.63
N GLU A 154 -14.27 10.74 12.94
CA GLU A 154 -13.84 10.21 14.23
C GLU A 154 -13.00 8.94 14.05
N PHE A 155 -11.80 8.91 14.64
CA PHE A 155 -10.97 7.72 14.74
C PHE A 155 -11.31 6.88 15.98
N TYR A 156 -11.37 5.58 15.77
CA TYR A 156 -11.38 4.52 16.77
C TYR A 156 -10.16 3.62 16.50
N LEU A 157 -8.97 4.08 16.88
CA LEU A 157 -7.72 3.33 16.72
C LEU A 157 -7.50 2.43 17.94
N ASN A 158 -6.71 1.36 17.77
CA ASN A 158 -6.55 0.29 18.73
C ASN A 158 -7.87 -0.44 19.02
N VAL A 159 -8.74 -0.54 18.00
CA VAL A 159 -10.04 -1.20 18.07
C VAL A 159 -10.16 -2.20 16.92
N GLU A 160 -10.28 -3.48 17.25
CA GLU A 160 -10.36 -4.57 16.27
C GLU A 160 -11.82 -4.96 16.04
N VAL A 161 -12.31 -4.72 14.81
CA VAL A 161 -13.64 -5.16 14.39
C VAL A 161 -13.65 -6.69 14.24
N GLY A 162 -14.65 -7.33 14.84
CA GLY A 162 -14.75 -8.78 14.96
C GLY A 162 -14.30 -9.29 16.33
N LYS A 163 -13.65 -8.45 17.14
CA LYS A 163 -13.22 -8.76 18.50
C LYS A 163 -13.78 -7.76 19.52
N ASP A 164 -13.44 -6.48 19.37
CA ASP A 164 -13.87 -5.42 20.30
C ASP A 164 -15.26 -4.88 19.97
N VAL A 165 -15.62 -4.90 18.68
CA VAL A 165 -16.94 -4.52 18.15
C VAL A 165 -17.31 -5.45 16.99
N THR A 166 -18.55 -5.91 16.93
CA THR A 166 -19.02 -6.79 15.86
C THR A 166 -19.57 -6.01 14.67
N HIS A 167 -19.72 -6.67 13.51
CA HIS A 167 -20.38 -6.13 12.33
C HIS A 167 -21.81 -5.64 12.63
N ASP A 168 -22.61 -6.45 13.32
CA ASP A 168 -24.00 -6.10 13.66
C ASP A 168 -24.09 -4.91 14.61
N GLU A 169 -23.14 -4.78 15.54
CA GLU A 169 -23.08 -3.61 16.43
C GLU A 169 -22.71 -2.34 15.65
N LEU A 170 -21.84 -2.44 14.63
CA LEU A 170 -21.57 -1.31 13.74
C LEU A 170 -22.83 -0.89 12.98
N LEU A 171 -23.58 -1.84 12.42
CA LEU A 171 -24.86 -1.58 11.73
C LEU A 171 -25.95 -1.04 12.65
N ALA A 172 -25.95 -1.42 13.94
CA ALA A 172 -26.90 -0.85 14.90
C ALA A 172 -26.69 0.65 15.10
N HIS A 173 -25.48 1.17 14.86
CA HIS A 173 -25.10 2.56 15.07
C HIS A 173 -24.90 3.39 13.79
N HIS A 174 -24.77 2.72 12.62
CA HIS A 174 -24.49 3.34 11.32
C HIS A 174 -25.50 2.86 10.27
N HIS A 175 -25.71 3.67 9.23
CA HIS A 175 -26.51 3.28 8.07
C HIS A 175 -25.80 2.24 7.21
N ALA A 176 -24.47 2.27 7.18
CA ALA A 176 -23.65 1.38 6.38
C ALA A 176 -22.27 1.16 6.98
N VAL A 177 -21.63 0.04 6.60
CA VAL A 177 -20.24 -0.29 6.93
C VAL A 177 -19.43 -0.52 5.65
N ILE A 178 -18.28 0.15 5.51
CA ILE A 178 -17.33 -0.05 4.41
C ILE A 178 -16.11 -0.80 4.94
N TYR A 179 -15.80 -1.97 4.40
CA TYR A 179 -14.58 -2.70 4.72
C TYR A 179 -13.45 -2.29 3.77
N SER A 180 -12.34 -1.81 4.33
CA SER A 180 -11.14 -1.36 3.60
C SER A 180 -9.87 -1.87 4.27
N VAL A 181 -9.88 -3.14 4.68
CA VAL A 181 -8.86 -3.80 5.51
C VAL A 181 -7.61 -4.25 4.74
N GLY A 182 -7.55 -3.98 3.44
CA GLY A 182 -6.40 -4.32 2.61
C GLY A 182 -6.27 -5.82 2.34
N ALA A 183 -5.02 -6.28 2.23
CA ALA A 183 -4.64 -7.69 2.07
C ALA A 183 -3.43 -7.93 2.99
N SER A 184 -3.66 -8.57 4.13
CA SER A 184 -2.70 -8.66 5.25
C SER A 184 -1.99 -10.00 5.35
N SER A 185 -2.22 -10.90 4.40
CA SER A 185 -1.60 -12.23 4.34
C SER A 185 -0.86 -12.39 3.02
N ASP A 186 0.02 -13.39 2.95
CA ASP A 186 0.79 -13.73 1.76
C ASP A 186 0.26 -14.98 1.07
N ARG A 187 0.53 -15.11 -0.22
CA ARG A 187 0.44 -16.39 -0.91
C ARG A 187 1.53 -17.29 -0.36
N ARG A 188 1.18 -18.52 -0.06
CA ARG A 188 2.14 -19.53 0.39
C ARG A 188 2.81 -20.18 -0.83
N LEU A 189 4.11 -20.40 -0.69
CA LEU A 189 4.88 -21.30 -1.54
C LEU A 189 4.94 -22.64 -0.79
N ASP A 190 4.43 -23.69 -1.41
CA ASP A 190 4.36 -25.02 -0.81
C ASP A 190 5.44 -25.92 -1.43
N ILE A 191 6.66 -25.81 -0.91
CA ILE A 191 7.82 -26.61 -1.33
C ILE A 191 8.56 -27.13 -0.10
N PRO A 192 9.27 -28.27 -0.20
CA PRO A 192 10.12 -28.78 0.88
C PRO A 192 11.09 -27.71 1.40
N GLY A 193 11.35 -27.73 2.69
CA GLY A 193 12.31 -26.83 3.34
C GLY A 193 11.85 -25.38 3.57
N ILE A 194 10.65 -24.98 3.11
CA ILE A 194 10.16 -23.59 3.26
C ILE A 194 10.00 -23.14 4.72
N GLU A 195 9.90 -24.06 5.66
CA GLU A 195 9.78 -23.76 7.10
C GLU A 195 11.15 -23.68 7.82
N LEU A 196 12.26 -23.85 7.10
CA LEU A 196 13.60 -23.73 7.70
C LEU A 196 13.86 -22.30 8.18
N PRO A 197 14.55 -22.09 9.32
CA PRO A 197 15.07 -20.79 9.72
C PRO A 197 15.94 -20.19 8.63
N GLY A 198 15.70 -18.92 8.27
CA GLY A 198 16.28 -18.27 7.09
C GLY A 198 15.29 -18.11 5.95
N ASN A 199 14.06 -18.65 6.09
CA ASN A 199 12.94 -18.30 5.22
C ASN A 199 12.07 -17.22 5.85
N ALA A 200 11.55 -16.32 5.00
CA ALA A 200 10.54 -15.34 5.40
C ALA A 200 9.72 -14.91 4.18
N THR A 201 8.66 -14.15 4.41
CA THR A 201 7.98 -13.45 3.32
C THR A 201 8.52 -12.02 3.17
N ALA A 202 8.50 -11.49 1.96
CA ALA A 202 8.85 -10.09 1.71
C ALA A 202 7.97 -9.14 2.54
N THR A 203 6.70 -9.50 2.79
CA THR A 203 5.78 -8.75 3.64
C THR A 203 6.27 -8.66 5.08
N GLN A 204 6.79 -9.74 5.65
CA GLN A 204 7.37 -9.73 7.00
C GLN A 204 8.59 -8.81 7.07
N VAL A 205 9.48 -8.88 6.05
CA VAL A 205 10.65 -8.00 5.97
C VAL A 205 10.23 -6.55 5.80
N VAL A 206 9.26 -6.26 4.93
CA VAL A 206 8.71 -4.91 4.72
C VAL A 206 8.09 -4.35 6.01
N ALA A 207 7.34 -5.16 6.74
CA ALA A 207 6.76 -4.76 8.02
C ALA A 207 7.84 -4.47 9.07
N TRP A 208 8.86 -5.31 9.15
CA TRP A 208 9.99 -5.15 10.06
C TRP A 208 10.81 -3.87 9.77
N ILE A 209 11.17 -3.60 8.52
CA ILE A 209 11.89 -2.37 8.15
C ILE A 209 11.05 -1.10 8.38
N ASN A 210 9.73 -1.23 8.40
CA ASN A 210 8.80 -0.13 8.64
C ASN A 210 8.29 0.00 10.08
N ALA A 211 8.86 -0.74 11.04
CA ALA A 211 8.46 -0.73 12.44
C ALA A 211 6.98 -1.10 12.68
N HIS A 212 6.48 -2.11 11.95
CA HIS A 212 5.11 -2.60 12.17
C HIS A 212 5.04 -3.35 13.52
N PRO A 213 4.09 -3.00 14.42
CA PRO A 213 4.07 -3.56 15.78
C PRO A 213 3.97 -5.09 15.85
N ASP A 214 3.23 -5.72 14.95
CA ASP A 214 3.10 -7.19 14.91
C ASP A 214 4.43 -7.91 14.58
N TYR A 215 5.44 -7.16 14.15
CA TYR A 215 6.76 -7.66 13.76
C TYR A 215 7.89 -7.10 14.64
N SER A 216 7.56 -6.60 15.83
CA SER A 216 8.54 -6.08 16.80
C SER A 216 9.61 -7.10 17.18
N ASP A 217 9.23 -8.37 17.28
CA ASP A 217 10.11 -9.49 17.63
C ASP A 217 10.67 -10.24 16.42
N PHE A 218 10.24 -9.85 15.21
CA PHE A 218 10.76 -10.46 13.98
C PHE A 218 12.23 -10.08 13.78
N ARG A 219 13.03 -11.06 13.40
CA ARG A 219 14.46 -10.90 13.14
C ARG A 219 14.81 -11.53 11.81
N VAL A 220 15.60 -10.82 11.03
CA VAL A 220 16.17 -11.31 9.77
C VAL A 220 17.63 -11.59 10.02
N ASP A 221 18.06 -12.83 9.74
CA ASP A 221 19.48 -13.18 9.77
C ASP A 221 20.14 -12.69 8.48
N LEU A 222 21.10 -11.80 8.60
CA LEU A 222 21.86 -11.20 7.50
C LEU A 222 23.33 -11.59 7.55
N ASP A 223 23.67 -12.65 8.30
CA ASP A 223 25.05 -13.15 8.44
C ASP A 223 25.46 -14.07 7.28
N HIS A 224 25.10 -13.70 6.06
CA HIS A 224 25.35 -14.41 4.81
C HIS A 224 25.69 -13.45 3.70
N GLU A 225 26.37 -13.96 2.66
CA GLU A 225 26.73 -13.13 1.50
C GLU A 225 25.57 -12.96 0.50
N ARG A 226 24.62 -13.91 0.46
CA ARG A 226 23.55 -13.90 -0.55
C ARG A 226 22.17 -14.15 0.05
N ALA A 227 21.19 -13.40 -0.46
CA ALA A 227 19.76 -13.64 -0.27
C ALA A 227 19.08 -13.90 -1.62
N VAL A 228 18.02 -14.71 -1.61
CA VAL A 228 17.16 -14.96 -2.78
C VAL A 228 15.76 -14.44 -2.50
N VAL A 229 15.21 -13.71 -3.47
CA VAL A 229 13.81 -13.23 -3.44
C VAL A 229 13.04 -13.93 -4.56
N ILE A 230 12.09 -14.78 -4.19
CA ILE A 230 11.23 -15.51 -5.14
C ILE A 230 10.04 -14.62 -5.50
N GLY A 231 10.00 -14.19 -6.75
CA GLY A 231 9.04 -13.23 -7.29
C GLY A 231 9.69 -11.90 -7.64
N ASN A 232 9.19 -11.25 -8.67
CA ASN A 232 9.79 -10.08 -9.32
C ASN A 232 8.82 -8.90 -9.43
N GLY A 233 7.98 -8.66 -8.41
CA GLY A 233 7.14 -7.46 -8.30
C GLY A 233 7.85 -6.32 -7.58
N ASN A 234 7.19 -5.14 -7.46
CA ASN A 234 7.75 -3.95 -6.81
C ASN A 234 8.23 -4.22 -5.37
N VAL A 235 7.51 -5.06 -4.61
CA VAL A 235 7.93 -5.41 -3.24
C VAL A 235 9.25 -6.18 -3.23
N ALA A 236 9.51 -7.03 -4.23
CA ALA A 236 10.80 -7.71 -4.37
C ALA A 236 11.93 -6.71 -4.62
N LEU A 237 11.68 -5.70 -5.47
CA LEU A 237 12.64 -4.61 -5.73
C LEU A 237 12.88 -3.79 -4.47
N ASP A 238 11.83 -3.42 -3.74
CA ASP A 238 11.92 -2.66 -2.49
C ASP A 238 12.77 -3.37 -1.43
N VAL A 239 12.49 -4.67 -1.21
CA VAL A 239 13.25 -5.48 -0.26
C VAL A 239 14.71 -5.61 -0.68
N ALA A 240 14.97 -5.94 -1.95
CA ALA A 240 16.33 -6.06 -2.47
C ALA A 240 17.11 -4.73 -2.32
N ARG A 241 16.49 -3.61 -2.66
CA ARG A 241 17.05 -2.26 -2.54
C ARG A 241 17.40 -1.89 -1.10
N VAL A 242 16.53 -2.22 -0.14
CA VAL A 242 16.78 -1.93 1.28
C VAL A 242 17.89 -2.84 1.82
N LEU A 243 17.88 -4.13 1.50
CA LEU A 243 18.90 -5.08 1.98
C LEU A 243 20.31 -4.78 1.42
N THR A 244 20.40 -4.23 0.22
CA THR A 244 21.68 -3.86 -0.42
C THR A 244 22.05 -2.39 -0.26
N GLY A 245 21.12 -1.54 0.18
CA GLY A 245 21.28 -0.10 0.24
C GLY A 245 22.37 0.39 1.21
N SER A 246 22.88 1.60 0.95
CA SER A 246 23.81 2.28 1.83
C SER A 246 23.18 2.57 3.18
N ILE A 247 23.89 2.25 4.24
CA ILE A 247 23.48 2.51 5.63
C ILE A 247 23.28 4.00 5.86
N ASP A 248 24.15 4.85 5.30
CA ASP A 248 24.05 6.32 5.45
C ASP A 248 22.79 6.89 4.80
N ARG A 249 22.36 6.32 3.66
CA ARG A 249 21.10 6.69 3.00
C ARG A 249 19.91 6.23 3.83
N LEU A 250 19.89 4.97 4.25
CA LEU A 250 18.79 4.40 5.04
C LEU A 250 18.65 5.06 6.41
N ALA A 251 19.75 5.42 7.07
CA ALA A 251 19.76 6.11 8.36
C ALA A 251 19.09 7.50 8.32
N ARG A 252 18.88 8.08 7.14
CA ARG A 252 18.17 9.36 6.95
C ARG A 252 16.70 9.19 6.63
N THR A 253 16.19 7.97 6.70
CA THR A 253 14.79 7.63 6.42
C THR A 253 14.03 7.31 7.70
N ASP A 254 12.78 6.84 7.57
CA ASP A 254 11.97 6.35 8.69
C ASP A 254 12.08 4.83 8.90
N ILE A 255 13.21 4.22 8.49
CA ILE A 255 13.49 2.80 8.74
C ILE A 255 13.49 2.49 10.26
N SER A 256 13.07 1.29 10.64
CA SER A 256 13.13 0.89 12.05
C SER A 256 14.57 0.75 12.54
N ASP A 257 14.83 1.11 13.79
CA ASP A 257 16.17 1.01 14.39
C ASP A 257 16.65 -0.43 14.48
N THR A 258 15.74 -1.38 14.71
CA THR A 258 16.06 -2.81 14.70
C THR A 258 16.57 -3.27 13.35
N ALA A 259 15.92 -2.83 12.26
CA ALA A 259 16.36 -3.14 10.90
C ALA A 259 17.68 -2.44 10.55
N LEU A 260 17.81 -1.16 10.88
CA LEU A 260 19.03 -0.40 10.63
C LEU A 260 20.24 -1.01 11.36
N THR A 261 20.05 -1.46 12.60
CA THR A 261 21.09 -2.13 13.40
C THR A 261 21.50 -3.46 12.76
N ALA A 262 20.54 -4.29 12.32
CA ALA A 262 20.83 -5.54 11.63
C ALA A 262 21.56 -5.30 10.30
N LEU A 263 21.14 -4.30 9.52
CA LEU A 263 21.77 -3.95 8.25
C LEU A 263 23.21 -3.44 8.41
N ARG A 264 23.55 -2.76 9.52
CA ARG A 264 24.93 -2.33 9.83
C ARG A 264 25.91 -3.51 10.01
N SER A 265 25.42 -4.63 10.53
CA SER A 265 26.21 -5.86 10.72
C SER A 265 26.03 -6.88 9.59
N SER A 266 25.25 -6.54 8.56
CA SER A 266 24.94 -7.43 7.44
C SER A 266 26.19 -7.79 6.63
N LYS A 267 26.32 -9.08 6.30
CA LYS A 267 27.33 -9.61 5.37
C LYS A 267 26.81 -9.73 3.93
N LEU A 268 25.56 -9.37 3.68
CA LEU A 268 24.97 -9.47 2.34
C LEU A 268 25.75 -8.66 1.32
N ARG A 269 26.10 -9.31 0.22
CA ARG A 269 26.75 -8.75 -0.96
C ARG A 269 25.83 -8.78 -2.17
N GLU A 270 24.96 -9.80 -2.25
CA GLU A 270 24.11 -10.04 -3.38
C GLU A 270 22.68 -10.36 -2.94
N VAL A 271 21.71 -9.78 -3.64
CA VAL A 271 20.30 -10.22 -3.61
C VAL A 271 19.91 -10.69 -5.00
N VAL A 272 19.48 -11.95 -5.12
CA VAL A 272 19.01 -12.53 -6.39
C VAL A 272 17.50 -12.47 -6.44
N ILE A 273 16.94 -11.73 -7.41
CA ILE A 273 15.49 -11.67 -7.66
C ILE A 273 15.16 -12.70 -8.73
N VAL A 274 14.33 -13.67 -8.36
CA VAL A 274 14.01 -14.82 -9.24
C VAL A 274 12.61 -14.69 -9.82
N GLY A 275 12.52 -14.74 -11.16
CA GLY A 275 11.29 -14.83 -11.94
C GLY A 275 11.06 -16.24 -12.48
N ARG A 276 9.85 -16.79 -12.28
CA ARG A 276 9.47 -18.10 -12.80
C ARG A 276 9.35 -18.15 -14.33
N ARG A 277 9.08 -17.00 -14.95
CA ARG A 277 8.93 -16.82 -16.40
C ARG A 277 10.03 -15.93 -16.94
N GLY A 278 10.03 -15.69 -18.24
CA GLY A 278 10.97 -14.80 -18.91
C GLY A 278 10.86 -13.33 -18.46
N PRO A 279 11.85 -12.50 -18.82
CA PRO A 279 11.93 -11.11 -18.39
C PRO A 279 10.77 -10.25 -18.87
N GLU A 280 10.11 -10.58 -19.98
CA GLU A 280 8.92 -9.91 -20.52
C GLU A 280 7.68 -10.04 -19.60
N TYR A 281 7.69 -11.02 -18.68
CA TYR A 281 6.64 -11.22 -17.68
C TYR A 281 6.98 -10.60 -16.31
N SER A 282 7.96 -9.72 -16.25
CA SER A 282 8.33 -9.03 -15.00
C SER A 282 7.16 -8.22 -14.45
N ALA A 283 6.85 -8.46 -13.17
CA ALA A 283 5.71 -7.84 -12.51
C ALA A 283 6.04 -6.49 -11.84
N PHE A 284 7.32 -6.12 -11.77
CA PHE A 284 7.72 -4.77 -11.36
C PHE A 284 7.32 -3.73 -12.41
N THR A 285 7.12 -2.50 -11.94
CA THR A 285 6.79 -1.38 -12.82
C THR A 285 8.05 -0.72 -13.39
N LEU A 286 7.92 -0.08 -14.55
CA LEU A 286 9.03 0.63 -15.17
C LEU A 286 9.62 1.74 -14.28
N PRO A 287 8.81 2.57 -13.58
CA PRO A 287 9.36 3.57 -12.65
C PRO A 287 10.20 2.99 -11.52
N GLU A 288 9.80 1.85 -10.96
CA GLU A 288 10.56 1.20 -9.89
C GLU A 288 11.89 0.61 -10.40
N LEU A 289 11.89 0.02 -11.60
CA LEU A 289 13.11 -0.48 -12.23
C LEU A 289 14.10 0.67 -12.51
N LEU A 290 13.62 1.78 -13.10
CA LEU A 290 14.45 2.97 -13.37
C LEU A 290 15.02 3.55 -12.08
N GLY A 291 14.19 3.66 -11.04
CA GLY A 291 14.63 4.12 -9.72
C GLY A 291 15.70 3.23 -9.11
N LEU A 292 15.60 1.91 -9.31
CA LEU A 292 16.57 0.94 -8.81
C LEU A 292 17.91 1.02 -9.56
N VAL A 293 17.87 0.99 -10.90
CA VAL A 293 19.08 1.01 -11.75
C VAL A 293 19.87 2.31 -11.60
N GLY A 294 19.18 3.42 -11.33
CA GLY A 294 19.78 4.75 -11.13
C GLY A 294 20.51 4.94 -9.80
N LEU A 295 20.43 4.00 -8.85
CA LEU A 295 21.07 4.17 -7.54
C LEU A 295 22.60 3.99 -7.62
N PRO A 296 23.36 4.88 -6.94
CA PRO A 296 24.82 4.82 -6.97
C PRO A 296 25.43 3.81 -5.99
N ASP A 297 24.69 3.41 -4.95
CA ASP A 297 25.19 2.61 -3.83
C ASP A 297 25.07 1.08 -4.02
N MET A 298 24.54 0.66 -5.17
CA MET A 298 24.46 -0.74 -5.58
C MET A 298 24.51 -0.86 -7.10
N THR A 299 24.68 -2.07 -7.60
CA THR A 299 24.63 -2.36 -9.04
C THR A 299 23.54 -3.38 -9.33
N VAL A 300 22.62 -3.03 -10.22
CA VAL A 300 21.73 -4.03 -10.83
C VAL A 300 22.51 -4.76 -11.91
N VAL A 301 22.55 -6.09 -11.83
CA VAL A 301 23.29 -6.96 -12.76
C VAL A 301 22.37 -8.00 -13.38
N ILE A 302 22.69 -8.42 -14.59
CA ILE A 302 22.08 -9.58 -15.25
C ILE A 302 23.21 -10.51 -15.73
N ASP A 303 23.02 -11.83 -15.62
CA ASP A 303 23.94 -12.80 -16.19
C ASP A 303 23.78 -12.92 -17.71
N ASP A 304 24.68 -13.65 -18.37
CA ASP A 304 24.66 -13.82 -19.83
C ASP A 304 23.41 -14.54 -20.31
N GLU A 305 22.87 -15.44 -19.51
CA GLU A 305 21.62 -16.11 -19.81
C GLU A 305 20.44 -15.14 -19.80
N THR A 306 20.27 -14.37 -18.73
CA THR A 306 19.24 -13.33 -18.65
C THR A 306 19.37 -12.33 -19.78
N ALA A 307 20.59 -11.94 -20.15
CA ALA A 307 20.81 -11.03 -21.27
C ALA A 307 20.33 -11.63 -22.61
N LYS A 308 20.63 -12.90 -22.84
CA LYS A 308 20.14 -13.60 -24.04
C LYS A 308 18.61 -13.64 -24.07
N LEU A 309 17.96 -13.95 -22.94
CA LEU A 309 16.48 -13.91 -22.85
C LEU A 309 15.92 -12.52 -23.12
N VAL A 310 16.56 -11.46 -22.61
CA VAL A 310 16.18 -10.06 -22.88
C VAL A 310 16.29 -9.74 -24.36
N ASP A 311 17.43 -10.10 -24.99
CA ASP A 311 17.68 -9.85 -26.41
C ASP A 311 16.68 -10.61 -27.31
N GLU A 312 16.38 -11.87 -26.99
CA GLU A 312 15.37 -12.68 -27.70
C GLU A 312 13.96 -12.07 -27.57
N ALA A 313 13.57 -11.66 -26.36
CA ALA A 313 12.27 -11.04 -26.13
C ALA A 313 12.11 -9.71 -26.88
N LEU A 314 13.18 -8.88 -26.96
CA LEU A 314 13.16 -7.62 -27.71
C LEU A 314 12.95 -7.79 -29.23
N GLN A 315 13.19 -8.99 -29.80
CA GLN A 315 12.89 -9.29 -31.20
C GLN A 315 11.41 -9.59 -31.44
N THR A 316 10.61 -9.74 -30.40
CA THR A 316 9.18 -10.05 -30.51
C THR A 316 8.32 -8.78 -30.51
N HIS A 317 7.03 -8.95 -30.84
CA HIS A 317 6.06 -7.85 -30.65
C HIS A 317 5.69 -7.75 -29.17
N LEU A 318 5.97 -6.61 -28.57
CA LEU A 318 5.75 -6.34 -27.14
C LEU A 318 4.93 -5.07 -26.96
N GLU A 319 4.16 -5.03 -25.89
CA GLU A 319 3.58 -3.80 -25.39
C GLU A 319 4.67 -2.77 -25.07
N PRO A 320 4.44 -1.46 -25.31
CA PRO A 320 5.47 -0.41 -25.18
C PRO A 320 6.18 -0.40 -23.82
N LEU A 321 5.43 -0.51 -22.71
CA LEU A 321 6.02 -0.50 -21.37
C LEU A 321 6.89 -1.75 -21.11
N THR A 322 6.46 -2.92 -21.60
CA THR A 322 7.25 -4.15 -21.50
C THR A 322 8.55 -4.02 -22.28
N ARG A 323 8.50 -3.47 -23.50
CA ARG A 323 9.69 -3.20 -24.31
C ARG A 323 10.66 -2.26 -23.57
N GLN A 324 10.17 -1.16 -23.01
CA GLN A 324 10.98 -0.20 -22.27
C GLN A 324 11.65 -0.82 -21.03
N LYS A 325 10.96 -1.71 -20.29
CA LYS A 325 11.57 -2.47 -19.19
C LYS A 325 12.74 -3.34 -19.67
N LEU A 326 12.56 -4.05 -20.78
CA LEU A 326 13.59 -4.89 -21.37
C LEU A 326 14.78 -4.06 -21.89
N GLU A 327 14.52 -2.90 -22.50
CA GLU A 327 15.56 -1.95 -22.89
C GLU A 327 16.40 -1.49 -21.68
N VAL A 328 15.76 -1.19 -20.55
CA VAL A 328 16.48 -0.86 -19.31
C VAL A 328 17.32 -2.05 -18.83
N LEU A 329 16.74 -3.25 -18.79
CA LEU A 329 17.48 -4.46 -18.39
C LEU A 329 18.67 -4.76 -19.32
N SER A 330 18.53 -4.55 -20.62
CA SER A 330 19.63 -4.78 -21.60
C SER A 330 20.84 -3.89 -21.34
N THR A 331 20.67 -2.73 -20.70
CA THR A 331 21.77 -1.83 -20.33
C THR A 331 22.47 -2.22 -19.03
N CYS A 332 21.92 -3.18 -18.26
CA CYS A 332 22.52 -3.60 -17.00
C CYS A 332 23.84 -4.35 -17.22
N PRO A 333 24.88 -4.06 -16.42
CA PRO A 333 26.18 -4.75 -16.51
C PRO A 333 26.08 -6.22 -16.05
N ARG A 334 27.14 -6.99 -16.35
CA ARG A 334 27.29 -8.39 -15.91
C ARG A 334 27.87 -8.51 -14.51
N GLU A 335 28.59 -7.50 -14.06
CA GLU A 335 29.30 -7.48 -12.78
C GLU A 335 29.06 -6.16 -12.03
N ALA A 336 29.40 -6.16 -10.75
CA ALA A 336 29.37 -4.95 -9.94
C ALA A 336 30.23 -3.83 -10.54
N ARG A 337 29.79 -2.57 -10.44
CA ARG A 337 30.56 -1.39 -10.90
C ARG A 337 31.90 -1.27 -10.19
N GLU A 338 31.97 -1.66 -8.92
CA GLU A 338 33.17 -1.62 -8.09
C GLU A 338 33.46 -3.00 -7.49
N PRO A 339 34.72 -3.40 -7.33
CA PRO A 339 35.10 -4.64 -6.66
C PRO A 339 34.55 -4.68 -5.23
N GLY A 340 33.78 -5.72 -4.90
CA GLY A 340 33.12 -5.88 -3.59
C GLY A 340 31.88 -5.00 -3.37
N GLY A 341 31.42 -4.28 -4.38
CA GLY A 341 30.16 -3.55 -4.36
C GLY A 341 28.96 -4.50 -4.22
N LYS A 342 27.90 -4.02 -3.62
CA LYS A 342 26.65 -4.80 -3.47
C LYS A 342 25.91 -4.87 -4.80
N THR A 343 25.28 -6.03 -5.07
CA THR A 343 24.55 -6.30 -6.31
C THR A 343 23.12 -6.75 -6.07
N ILE A 344 22.24 -6.40 -7.01
CA ILE A 344 20.93 -7.00 -7.20
C ILE A 344 20.95 -7.69 -8.55
N ARG A 345 20.82 -9.02 -8.56
CA ARG A 345 20.82 -9.82 -9.79
C ARG A 345 19.41 -10.24 -10.13
N PHE A 346 19.04 -10.10 -11.40
CA PHE A 346 17.83 -10.74 -11.94
C PHE A 346 18.17 -12.10 -12.55
N ALA A 347 17.35 -13.11 -12.20
CA ALA A 347 17.40 -14.45 -12.75
C ALA A 347 16.00 -14.89 -13.18
N TYR A 348 15.85 -15.43 -14.37
CA TYR A 348 14.56 -15.76 -14.96
C TYR A 348 14.45 -17.25 -15.32
N ASN A 349 13.22 -17.69 -15.67
CA ASN A 349 12.89 -19.07 -16.03
C ASN A 349 13.27 -20.11 -14.96
N ARG A 350 13.17 -19.73 -13.65
CA ARG A 350 13.50 -20.58 -12.53
C ARG A 350 12.27 -20.80 -11.65
N THR A 351 11.79 -22.06 -11.63
CA THR A 351 10.68 -22.48 -10.77
C THR A 351 11.24 -23.08 -9.48
N PRO A 352 10.93 -22.53 -8.30
CA PRO A 352 11.47 -23.06 -7.04
C PRO A 352 10.93 -24.45 -6.73
N VAL A 353 11.81 -25.37 -6.32
CA VAL A 353 11.50 -26.78 -6.05
C VAL A 353 11.68 -27.13 -4.58
N GLU A 354 12.83 -26.77 -3.98
CA GLU A 354 13.18 -27.12 -2.60
C GLU A 354 14.10 -26.07 -1.99
N VAL A 355 13.87 -25.71 -0.75
CA VAL A 355 14.82 -24.93 0.05
C VAL A 355 15.75 -25.87 0.79
N LEU A 356 17.06 -25.72 0.58
CA LEU A 356 18.10 -26.60 1.10
C LEU A 356 18.59 -26.17 2.48
N GLY A 357 18.95 -27.13 3.32
CA GLY A 357 19.65 -26.89 4.57
C GLY A 357 19.34 -27.91 5.67
N GLU A 358 20.26 -28.02 6.63
CA GLU A 358 20.08 -28.78 7.87
C GLU A 358 19.92 -27.79 9.04
N GLY A 359 18.68 -27.63 9.54
CA GLY A 359 18.38 -26.71 10.65
C GLY A 359 18.29 -25.23 10.30
N ARG A 360 18.82 -24.80 9.13
CA ARG A 360 18.71 -23.45 8.55
C ARG A 360 18.92 -23.49 7.04
N VAL A 361 18.47 -22.45 6.36
CA VAL A 361 18.67 -22.28 4.93
C VAL A 361 20.15 -22.19 4.58
N THR A 362 20.58 -22.97 3.55
CA THR A 362 21.91 -22.90 2.92
C THR A 362 21.84 -22.64 1.42
N GLY A 363 20.66 -22.81 0.81
CA GLY A 363 20.44 -22.60 -0.61
C GLY A 363 19.01 -22.90 -1.00
N ILE A 364 18.73 -22.80 -2.29
CA ILE A 364 17.46 -23.15 -2.89
C ILE A 364 17.68 -23.74 -4.28
N GLU A 365 16.91 -24.80 -4.60
CA GLU A 365 16.88 -25.44 -5.91
C GLU A 365 15.75 -24.93 -6.76
N PHE A 366 16.01 -24.83 -8.06
CA PHE A 366 15.06 -24.42 -9.09
C PHE A 366 15.05 -25.39 -10.26
N GLU A 367 13.89 -25.71 -10.80
CA GLU A 367 13.78 -26.22 -12.17
C GLU A 367 14.11 -25.11 -13.16
N HIS A 368 14.99 -25.41 -14.10
CA HIS A 368 15.46 -24.53 -15.15
C HIS A 368 15.55 -25.29 -16.47
N GLY A 369 14.49 -25.27 -17.27
CA GLY A 369 14.37 -26.12 -18.44
C GLY A 369 14.28 -27.61 -18.07
N GLU A 370 15.24 -28.43 -18.54
CA GLU A 370 15.36 -29.86 -18.20
C GLU A 370 16.35 -30.08 -17.02
N ASP A 371 17.00 -29.02 -16.55
CA ASP A 371 18.05 -29.07 -15.51
C ASP A 371 17.51 -28.59 -14.15
N VAL A 372 18.28 -28.86 -13.09
CA VAL A 372 18.11 -28.30 -11.77
C VAL A 372 19.28 -27.35 -11.50
N ASP A 373 18.94 -26.11 -11.15
CA ASP A 373 19.89 -25.06 -10.81
C ASP A 373 19.79 -24.76 -9.30
N THR A 374 20.94 -24.62 -8.65
CA THR A 374 21.03 -24.36 -7.21
C THR A 374 21.66 -22.99 -6.97
N ILE A 375 21.02 -22.18 -6.13
CA ILE A 375 21.56 -20.91 -5.67
C ILE A 375 21.86 -21.01 -4.17
N ASP A 376 23.14 -20.92 -3.81
CA ASP A 376 23.57 -20.84 -2.41
C ASP A 376 23.07 -19.53 -1.79
N ALA A 377 22.37 -19.61 -0.67
CA ALA A 377 21.82 -18.46 0.04
C ALA A 377 21.57 -18.80 1.50
N GLY A 378 21.72 -17.85 2.39
CA GLY A 378 21.35 -18.03 3.78
C GLY A 378 20.01 -17.36 4.14
N LEU A 379 19.42 -16.65 3.20
CA LEU A 379 18.10 -16.02 3.35
C LEU A 379 17.29 -16.24 2.07
N VAL A 380 16.10 -16.82 2.20
CA VAL A 380 15.14 -16.98 1.11
C VAL A 380 13.85 -16.24 1.45
N LEU A 381 13.43 -15.34 0.58
CA LEU A 381 12.26 -14.50 0.76
C LEU A 381 11.21 -14.78 -0.32
N THR A 382 9.97 -15.01 0.07
CA THR A 382 8.86 -15.16 -0.89
C THR A 382 8.17 -13.82 -1.11
N SER A 383 8.07 -13.38 -2.38
CA SER A 383 7.41 -12.14 -2.82
C SER A 383 6.42 -12.45 -3.94
N ILE A 384 5.53 -13.45 -3.72
CA ILE A 384 4.61 -14.00 -4.73
C ILE A 384 3.18 -13.46 -4.64
N GLY A 385 3.00 -12.38 -3.90
CA GLY A 385 1.77 -11.60 -3.82
C GLY A 385 1.01 -11.76 -2.51
N TYR A 386 0.18 -10.77 -2.23
CA TYR A 386 -0.67 -10.69 -1.04
C TYR A 386 -1.98 -11.45 -1.20
N ARG A 387 -2.64 -11.73 -0.07
CA ARG A 387 -4.00 -12.27 0.02
C ARG A 387 -4.81 -11.52 1.06
N GLY A 388 -6.09 -11.28 0.77
CA GLY A 388 -7.05 -10.84 1.78
C GLY A 388 -7.31 -11.91 2.84
N VAL A 389 -7.76 -11.46 4.00
CA VAL A 389 -8.16 -12.31 5.12
C VAL A 389 -9.65 -12.11 5.39
N PRO A 390 -10.43 -13.18 5.66
CA PRO A 390 -11.85 -13.04 5.96
C PRO A 390 -12.10 -12.20 7.22
N MET A 391 -13.15 -11.40 7.18
CA MET A 391 -13.64 -10.65 8.33
C MET A 391 -14.83 -11.37 8.98
N PRO A 392 -14.87 -11.48 10.31
CA PRO A 392 -15.98 -12.12 11.00
C PRO A 392 -17.33 -11.48 10.64
N GLY A 393 -18.30 -12.29 10.24
CA GLY A 393 -19.64 -11.83 9.89
C GLY A 393 -19.77 -11.19 8.50
N VAL A 394 -18.75 -11.30 7.62
CA VAL A 394 -18.78 -10.74 6.27
C VAL A 394 -18.50 -11.85 5.24
N PRO A 395 -19.27 -11.95 4.15
CA PRO A 395 -19.00 -12.91 3.06
C PRO A 395 -17.58 -12.79 2.53
N PHE A 396 -16.95 -13.93 2.21
CA PHE A 396 -15.57 -13.95 1.71
C PHE A 396 -15.38 -15.05 0.67
N ASP A 397 -14.73 -14.72 -0.43
CA ASP A 397 -14.32 -15.65 -1.48
C ASP A 397 -12.88 -16.14 -1.18
N ASN A 398 -12.77 -17.36 -0.64
CA ASN A 398 -11.48 -17.96 -0.27
C ASN A 398 -10.56 -18.20 -1.48
N GLN A 399 -11.11 -18.46 -2.66
CA GLN A 399 -10.31 -18.73 -3.85
C GLN A 399 -9.65 -17.44 -4.36
N ARG A 400 -10.42 -16.38 -4.50
CA ARG A 400 -9.94 -15.05 -4.94
C ARG A 400 -9.27 -14.27 -3.79
N ALA A 401 -9.50 -14.67 -2.54
CA ALA A 401 -9.07 -13.98 -1.32
C ALA A 401 -9.53 -12.51 -1.25
N VAL A 402 -10.81 -12.28 -1.56
CA VAL A 402 -11.45 -10.96 -1.54
C VAL A 402 -12.87 -11.06 -0.94
N ILE A 403 -13.41 -9.93 -0.55
CA ILE A 403 -14.84 -9.81 -0.24
C ILE A 403 -15.59 -9.73 -1.58
N PRO A 404 -16.52 -10.68 -1.88
CA PRO A 404 -17.28 -10.68 -3.12
C PRO A 404 -18.16 -9.44 -3.20
N ASN A 405 -18.16 -8.76 -4.36
CA ASN A 405 -18.89 -7.51 -4.48
C ASN A 405 -19.31 -7.19 -5.91
N GLU A 406 -20.33 -6.36 -6.02
CA GLU A 406 -20.74 -5.69 -7.25
C GLU A 406 -20.69 -4.17 -7.04
N GLN A 407 -19.79 -3.48 -7.75
CA GLN A 407 -19.55 -2.03 -7.62
C GLN A 407 -19.32 -1.56 -6.18
N GLY A 408 -18.74 -2.42 -5.33
CA GLY A 408 -18.49 -2.14 -3.92
C GLY A 408 -19.59 -2.58 -2.95
N ARG A 409 -20.79 -2.95 -3.42
CA ARG A 409 -21.81 -3.62 -2.60
C ARG A 409 -21.39 -5.05 -2.32
N VAL A 410 -21.26 -5.44 -1.08
CA VAL A 410 -20.89 -6.82 -0.73
C VAL A 410 -22.01 -7.78 -1.13
N MET A 411 -21.64 -8.90 -1.75
CA MET A 411 -22.56 -9.91 -2.23
C MET A 411 -22.49 -11.18 -1.38
N ASP A 412 -23.63 -11.72 -1.02
CA ASP A 412 -23.72 -13.06 -0.43
C ASP A 412 -23.60 -14.10 -1.56
N LEU A 413 -22.56 -14.91 -1.51
CA LEU A 413 -22.27 -15.93 -2.54
C LEU A 413 -23.32 -17.03 -2.61
N ALA A 414 -24.02 -17.32 -1.51
CA ALA A 414 -25.02 -18.37 -1.45
C ALA A 414 -26.35 -17.93 -2.12
N THR A 415 -26.72 -16.67 -1.95
CA THR A 415 -28.00 -16.13 -2.42
C THR A 415 -27.88 -15.27 -3.68
N GLY A 416 -26.67 -14.82 -4.03
CA GLY A 416 -26.42 -13.87 -5.12
C GLY A 416 -27.04 -12.49 -4.88
N ARG A 417 -27.40 -12.15 -3.64
CA ARG A 417 -27.99 -10.85 -3.27
C ARG A 417 -26.99 -9.97 -2.54
N ALA A 418 -27.24 -8.66 -2.58
CA ALA A 418 -26.45 -7.72 -1.79
C ALA A 418 -26.58 -8.04 -0.29
N TYR A 419 -25.43 -8.09 0.39
CA TYR A 419 -25.34 -8.29 1.83
C TYR A 419 -25.69 -6.96 2.52
N ARG A 420 -26.56 -7.01 3.51
CA ARG A 420 -27.22 -5.84 4.10
C ARG A 420 -26.27 -4.72 4.46
N ALA A 421 -26.47 -3.53 3.88
CA ALA A 421 -25.80 -2.27 4.21
C ALA A 421 -24.26 -2.37 4.33
N THR A 422 -23.67 -3.31 3.62
CA THR A 422 -22.24 -3.64 3.70
C THR A 422 -21.55 -3.40 2.37
N TYR A 423 -20.45 -2.68 2.43
CA TYR A 423 -19.67 -2.24 1.27
C TYR A 423 -18.20 -2.57 1.44
N VAL A 424 -17.46 -2.52 0.34
CA VAL A 424 -16.03 -2.86 0.34
C VAL A 424 -15.25 -1.95 -0.60
N ALA A 425 -14.02 -1.56 -0.21
CA ALA A 425 -13.12 -0.77 -1.04
C ALA A 425 -11.66 -1.23 -0.90
N GLY A 426 -10.84 -0.92 -1.88
CA GLY A 426 -9.40 -1.21 -1.86
C GLY A 426 -9.05 -2.66 -2.22
N TRP A 427 -7.92 -3.15 -1.71
CA TRP A 427 -7.39 -4.47 -2.06
C TRP A 427 -8.30 -5.63 -1.64
N ILE A 428 -8.97 -5.50 -0.53
CA ILE A 428 -9.94 -6.53 -0.10
C ILE A 428 -11.16 -6.63 -1.05
N LYS A 429 -11.42 -5.58 -1.86
CA LYS A 429 -12.45 -5.54 -2.91
C LYS A 429 -11.98 -6.18 -4.22
N ARG A 430 -10.80 -5.77 -4.73
CA ARG A 430 -10.34 -6.08 -6.10
C ARG A 430 -9.12 -6.99 -6.19
N GLY A 431 -8.51 -7.33 -5.05
CA GLY A 431 -7.19 -7.95 -4.98
C GLY A 431 -6.06 -6.91 -4.87
N PRO A 432 -4.83 -7.36 -4.58
CA PRO A 432 -3.68 -6.49 -4.32
C PRO A 432 -3.06 -5.95 -5.62
N THR A 433 -3.81 -5.12 -6.34
CA THR A 433 -3.41 -4.49 -7.60
C THR A 433 -3.53 -2.97 -7.53
N GLY A 434 -2.79 -2.28 -8.38
CA GLY A 434 -2.79 -0.83 -8.48
C GLY A 434 -1.92 -0.13 -7.42
N PHE A 435 -1.77 1.17 -7.58
CA PHE A 435 -0.99 2.07 -6.71
C PHE A 435 -1.89 2.85 -5.73
N ILE A 436 -1.32 3.74 -4.92
CA ILE A 436 -2.08 4.51 -3.91
C ILE A 436 -3.23 5.29 -4.56
N GLY A 437 -2.99 5.96 -5.70
CA GLY A 437 -4.00 6.74 -6.42
C GLY A 437 -5.17 5.92 -6.95
N THR A 438 -4.96 4.67 -7.34
CA THR A 438 -6.01 3.75 -7.78
C THR A 438 -7.09 3.53 -6.70
N ASN A 439 -6.71 3.68 -5.42
CA ASN A 439 -7.68 3.56 -4.34
C ASN A 439 -8.69 4.70 -4.33
N LYS A 440 -8.37 5.88 -4.88
CA LYS A 440 -9.30 7.01 -4.95
C LYS A 440 -10.51 6.66 -5.81
N SER A 441 -10.32 6.23 -7.05
CA SER A 441 -11.41 5.82 -7.94
C SER A 441 -12.17 4.59 -7.42
N CYS A 442 -11.45 3.61 -6.85
CA CYS A 442 -12.05 2.44 -6.23
C CYS A 442 -13.00 2.82 -5.07
N SER A 443 -12.58 3.73 -4.20
CA SER A 443 -13.36 4.21 -3.07
C SER A 443 -14.53 5.07 -3.52
N GLN A 444 -14.32 5.94 -4.50
CA GLN A 444 -15.36 6.76 -5.11
C GLN A 444 -16.50 5.90 -5.69
N GLN A 445 -16.18 4.85 -6.45
CA GLN A 445 -17.19 3.91 -6.95
C GLN A 445 -18.02 3.31 -5.82
N THR A 446 -17.38 2.89 -4.74
CA THR A 446 -18.04 2.30 -3.58
C THR A 446 -18.92 3.31 -2.85
N VAL A 447 -18.43 4.53 -2.65
CA VAL A 447 -19.20 5.61 -2.02
C VAL A 447 -20.39 6.04 -2.88
N THR A 448 -20.21 6.12 -4.21
CA THR A 448 -21.33 6.38 -5.14
C THR A 448 -22.43 5.36 -4.95
N SER A 449 -22.11 4.06 -4.96
CA SER A 449 -23.07 2.99 -4.72
C SER A 449 -23.77 3.10 -3.37
N LEU A 450 -23.03 3.44 -2.31
CA LEU A 450 -23.58 3.62 -0.96
C LEU A 450 -24.55 4.80 -0.90
N VAL A 451 -24.18 5.94 -1.50
CA VAL A 451 -25.04 7.15 -1.52
C VAL A 451 -26.28 6.93 -2.36
N GLU A 452 -26.19 6.24 -3.48
CA GLU A 452 -27.36 5.83 -4.28
C GLU A 452 -28.33 4.98 -3.45
N ASP A 453 -27.83 3.96 -2.75
CA ASP A 453 -28.64 3.08 -1.92
C ASP A 453 -29.29 3.85 -0.76
N TYR A 454 -28.58 4.78 -0.13
CA TYR A 454 -29.14 5.65 0.89
C TYR A 454 -30.24 6.56 0.33
N ASN A 455 -30.00 7.20 -0.82
CA ASN A 455 -30.96 8.09 -1.46
C ASN A 455 -32.23 7.35 -1.90
N ASN A 456 -32.08 6.09 -2.31
CA ASN A 456 -33.21 5.22 -2.69
C ASN A 456 -33.96 4.60 -1.49
N GLY A 457 -33.51 4.87 -0.25
CA GLY A 457 -34.14 4.34 0.96
C GLY A 457 -33.90 2.85 1.21
N LEU A 458 -32.80 2.30 0.65
CA LEU A 458 -32.42 0.89 0.82
C LEU A 458 -31.62 0.65 2.11
N LEU A 459 -31.16 1.72 2.78
CA LEU A 459 -30.43 1.65 4.04
C LEU A 459 -31.36 2.05 5.19
N ASP A 460 -31.46 1.16 6.18
CA ASP A 460 -32.25 1.41 7.39
C ASP A 460 -31.62 2.48 8.29
N ASP A 461 -32.42 3.26 8.98
CA ASP A 461 -31.95 4.15 10.05
C ASP A 461 -31.28 3.32 11.18
N PRO A 462 -30.14 3.76 11.74
CA PRO A 462 -29.53 3.11 12.88
C PRO A 462 -30.46 3.02 14.08
N SER A 463 -30.57 1.84 14.69
CA SER A 463 -31.41 1.61 15.86
C SER A 463 -30.88 2.25 17.15
N GLN A 464 -29.57 2.59 17.16
CA GLN A 464 -28.86 3.14 18.31
C GLN A 464 -28.09 4.41 17.93
N ARG A 465 -27.72 5.22 18.95
CA ARG A 465 -26.95 6.46 18.78
C ARG A 465 -25.45 6.17 18.76
N LEU A 466 -24.66 6.99 18.05
CA LEU A 466 -23.19 6.91 18.04
C LEU A 466 -22.58 7.06 19.44
N SER A 467 -23.17 7.88 20.32
CA SER A 467 -22.72 7.99 21.72
C SER A 467 -22.80 6.69 22.52
N GLY A 468 -23.73 5.80 22.14
CA GLY A 468 -23.83 4.45 22.70
C GLY A 468 -22.65 3.56 22.27
N LEU A 469 -22.24 3.66 21.01
CA LEU A 469 -21.11 2.93 20.46
C LEU A 469 -19.79 3.30 21.15
N SER A 470 -19.50 4.58 21.28
CA SER A 470 -18.28 5.05 21.94
C SER A 470 -18.17 4.51 23.37
N LYS A 471 -19.28 4.51 24.13
CA LYS A 471 -19.34 3.93 25.48
C LYS A 471 -19.17 2.40 25.48
N LEU A 472 -19.72 1.70 24.50
CA LEU A 472 -19.56 0.26 24.35
C LEU A 472 -18.10 -0.11 24.10
N ILE A 473 -17.47 0.56 23.13
CA ILE A 473 -16.09 0.30 22.73
C ILE A 473 -15.15 0.63 23.90
N GLN A 474 -15.32 1.78 24.55
CA GLN A 474 -14.47 2.18 25.69
C GLN A 474 -14.51 1.20 26.87
N ARG A 475 -15.65 0.51 27.06
CA ARG A 475 -15.74 -0.55 28.09
C ARG A 475 -14.99 -1.82 27.71
N ARG A 476 -14.93 -2.18 26.41
CA ARG A 476 -14.27 -3.39 25.91
C ARG A 476 -12.80 -3.17 25.60
N GLN A 477 -12.47 -1.99 25.12
CA GLN A 477 -11.12 -1.54 24.77
C GLN A 477 -10.83 -0.19 25.45
N PRO A 478 -10.41 -0.22 26.72
CA PRO A 478 -10.16 1.03 27.50
C PRO A 478 -9.04 1.90 26.95
N THR A 479 -8.12 1.29 26.17
CA THR A 479 -6.95 1.96 25.60
C THR A 479 -7.18 2.39 24.14
N ILE A 480 -8.42 2.75 23.81
CA ILE A 480 -8.75 3.35 22.52
C ILE A 480 -7.94 4.63 22.29
N VAL A 481 -7.48 4.81 21.07
CA VAL A 481 -6.75 6.01 20.66
C VAL A 481 -7.63 6.80 19.68
N ASP A 482 -7.90 8.04 20.00
CA ASP A 482 -8.61 8.99 19.16
C ASP A 482 -7.63 9.82 18.29
N HIS A 483 -8.17 10.79 17.55
CA HIS A 483 -7.36 11.66 16.71
C HIS A 483 -6.27 12.44 17.49
N ASP A 484 -6.57 12.93 18.69
CA ASP A 484 -5.61 13.69 19.49
C ASP A 484 -4.51 12.78 20.07
N GLY A 485 -4.87 11.55 20.44
CA GLY A 485 -3.93 10.50 20.82
C GLY A 485 -3.00 10.12 19.67
N TRP A 486 -3.53 9.97 18.44
CA TRP A 486 -2.72 9.76 17.26
C TRP A 486 -1.75 10.92 17.01
N LEU A 487 -2.21 12.15 17.07
CA LEU A 487 -1.34 13.33 16.91
C LEU A 487 -0.23 13.40 17.97
N ALA A 488 -0.46 12.88 19.18
CA ALA A 488 0.58 12.78 20.19
C ALA A 488 1.65 11.75 19.81
N ILE A 489 1.24 10.57 19.33
CA ILE A 489 2.15 9.54 18.82
C ILE A 489 2.98 10.10 17.66
N ASP A 490 2.32 10.69 16.67
CA ASP A 490 2.97 11.24 15.47
C ASP A 490 4.03 12.30 15.82
N ARG A 491 3.68 13.25 16.69
CA ARG A 491 4.61 14.28 17.17
C ARG A 491 5.80 13.71 17.94
N ALA A 492 5.58 12.68 18.76
CA ALA A 492 6.65 12.03 19.50
C ALA A 492 7.64 11.33 18.58
N GLU A 493 7.12 10.59 17.56
CA GLU A 493 7.96 9.95 16.54
C GLU A 493 8.77 10.95 15.71
N ILE A 494 8.15 12.06 15.29
CA ILE A 494 8.83 13.14 14.57
C ILE A 494 9.91 13.79 15.45
N ALA A 495 9.61 14.04 16.74
CA ALA A 495 10.58 14.64 17.67
C ALA A 495 11.79 13.71 17.89
N ARG A 496 11.57 12.40 18.06
CA ARG A 496 12.64 11.39 18.16
C ARG A 496 13.51 11.40 16.90
N GLY A 497 12.89 11.28 15.72
CA GLY A 497 13.60 11.26 14.45
C GLY A 497 14.39 12.55 14.18
N LYS A 498 13.84 13.71 14.52
CA LYS A 498 14.53 15.00 14.35
C LYS A 498 15.84 15.07 15.13
N GLY A 499 15.90 14.47 16.32
CA GLY A 499 17.13 14.37 17.12
C GLY A 499 18.25 13.61 16.42
N GLU A 500 17.91 12.72 15.48
CA GLU A 500 18.82 11.87 14.72
C GLU A 500 18.96 12.30 13.24
N GLY A 501 18.38 13.42 12.83
CA GLY A 501 18.40 13.89 11.44
C GLY A 501 17.49 13.08 10.49
N ARG A 502 16.47 12.42 11.02
CA ARG A 502 15.49 11.57 10.32
C ARG A 502 14.11 12.24 10.26
N PRO A 503 13.26 11.91 9.27
CA PRO A 503 11.88 12.45 9.22
C PRO A 503 11.04 12.03 10.42
N ARG A 504 11.24 10.81 10.92
CA ARG A 504 10.65 10.24 12.15
C ARG A 504 11.41 9.00 12.59
N ASP A 505 11.29 8.67 13.85
CA ASP A 505 11.65 7.39 14.44
C ASP A 505 10.38 6.76 15.03
N LYS A 506 9.88 5.70 14.35
CA LYS A 506 8.60 5.08 14.68
C LYS A 506 8.69 4.22 15.94
N PHE A 507 7.64 4.24 16.75
CA PHE A 507 7.47 3.25 17.81
C PHE A 507 7.22 1.87 17.20
N VAL A 508 7.90 0.86 17.71
CA VAL A 508 7.71 -0.56 17.34
C VAL A 508 6.78 -1.29 18.31
N SER A 509 6.45 -0.69 19.45
CA SER A 509 5.71 -1.30 20.55
C SER A 509 4.34 -0.63 20.73
N VAL A 510 3.27 -1.43 20.67
CA VAL A 510 1.91 -0.96 20.99
C VAL A 510 1.82 -0.34 22.38
N PRO A 511 2.35 -0.97 23.47
CA PRO A 511 2.36 -0.36 24.80
C PRO A 511 3.00 1.04 24.85
N GLU A 512 4.10 1.27 24.14
CA GLU A 512 4.74 2.60 24.07
C GLU A 512 3.84 3.62 23.38
N MET A 513 3.25 3.26 22.23
CA MET A 513 2.29 4.13 21.53
C MET A 513 1.13 4.51 22.45
N LEU A 514 0.56 3.54 23.16
CA LEU A 514 -0.56 3.76 24.08
C LEU A 514 -0.17 4.64 25.26
N SER A 515 1.04 4.48 25.81
CA SER A 515 1.56 5.34 26.87
C SER A 515 1.66 6.80 26.42
N VAL A 516 2.15 7.04 25.19
CA VAL A 516 2.23 8.40 24.61
C VAL A 516 0.84 8.96 24.35
N ALA A 517 -0.08 8.17 23.79
CA ALA A 517 -1.44 8.61 23.52
C ALA A 517 -2.22 8.97 24.79
N ALA A 518 -2.05 8.20 25.88
CA ALA A 518 -2.69 8.46 27.18
C ALA A 518 -2.22 9.77 27.82
N ASN A 519 -0.98 10.20 27.53
CA ASN A 519 -0.42 11.46 28.01
C ASN A 519 -0.69 12.66 27.07
N ALA A 520 -1.50 12.46 26.01
CA ALA A 520 -1.87 13.55 25.11
C ALA A 520 -2.58 14.68 25.86
N PRO A 521 -2.27 15.96 25.54
CA PRO A 521 -3.01 17.09 26.09
C PRO A 521 -4.51 16.93 25.78
N GLN A 522 -5.33 16.94 26.83
CA GLN A 522 -6.78 16.85 26.63
C GLN A 522 -7.28 18.08 25.86
N PRO A 523 -7.99 17.90 24.74
CA PRO A 523 -8.55 19.03 24.01
C PRO A 523 -9.54 19.81 24.89
N PRO A 524 -9.66 21.13 24.70
CA PRO A 524 -10.66 21.92 25.39
C PRO A 524 -12.06 21.32 25.22
N LEU A 525 -12.89 21.39 26.25
CA LEU A 525 -14.25 20.81 26.26
C LEU A 525 -15.09 21.23 25.05
N TRP A 526 -14.94 22.46 24.56
CA TRP A 526 -15.65 22.94 23.37
C TRP A 526 -15.23 22.21 22.09
N ARG A 527 -13.94 21.77 21.94
CA ARG A 527 -13.50 20.95 20.82
C ARG A 527 -14.09 19.54 20.87
N LYS A 528 -14.22 18.95 22.08
CA LYS A 528 -14.91 17.66 22.26
C LYS A 528 -16.39 17.77 21.93
N ALA A 529 -17.02 18.93 22.19
CA ALA A 529 -18.43 19.18 21.87
C ALA A 529 -18.69 19.36 20.35
N ILE A 530 -17.72 19.88 19.60
CA ILE A 530 -17.82 20.06 18.14
C ILE A 530 -17.47 18.76 17.38
N ARG A 531 -16.54 17.96 17.92
CA ARG A 531 -16.16 16.66 17.38
C ARG A 531 -17.00 15.55 18.02
N GLY A 532 -17.52 14.63 17.20
CA GLY A 532 -18.12 13.40 17.68
C GLY A 532 -19.58 13.47 18.12
N SER A 533 -20.01 12.40 18.75
CA SER A 533 -21.37 12.12 19.19
C SER A 533 -21.96 13.14 20.19
N ALA A 534 -21.12 13.97 20.82
CA ALA A 534 -21.57 15.00 21.77
C ALA A 534 -22.46 16.09 21.14
N LEU A 535 -22.37 16.31 19.81
CA LEU A 535 -23.23 17.28 19.12
C LEU A 535 -24.70 16.77 19.02
N GLU A 536 -24.90 15.45 18.99
CA GLU A 536 -26.26 14.88 18.99
C GLU A 536 -27.02 15.12 20.32
N ASP A 537 -26.28 15.22 21.42
CA ASP A 537 -26.86 15.44 22.75
C ASP A 537 -27.08 16.94 23.05
N LEU A 538 -26.40 17.86 22.30
CA LEU A 538 -26.52 19.31 22.48
C LEU A 538 -27.58 19.99 21.58
N LEU A 539 -28.04 19.32 20.53
CA LEU A 539 -29.05 19.85 19.59
C LEU A 539 -30.48 19.46 19.96
N ARG A 540 -30.74 19.14 21.20
CA ARG A 540 -32.02 19.01 21.84
C ARG A 540 -32.23 20.15 22.88
#